data_5d149d34609a1178eb4b5ec04b58f3f0
#
_entry.id   5d149d34609a1178eb4b5ec04b58f3f0
#
_cell.length_a   1.000
_cell.length_b   1.000
_cell.length_c   1.000
_cell.angle_alpha   90.00
_cell.angle_beta   90.00
_cell.angle_gamma   90.00
#
_symmetry.space_group_name_H-M   'P 1'
#
loop_
_entity.id
_entity.type
_entity.pdbx_description
1 polymer ?
#
loop_
_entity_poly.entity_id
_entity_poly.type
_entity_poly.pdbx_seq_one_letter_code
_entity_poly.pdbx_strand_id
1 'polypeptide(L)'
;AVIEGLHALNPRLIEGLPRESIGKLFISVSTNLNDNGTRLLSGRKLRFIRRVTRDHLYRGSSALRTFRMWKQVLEGEDKYLYPFRSTADWSLDTFHDFELGVLRQFTLAALDEEPDGELDCAYIREVRSALQKAVPVSLDDVPEDSLIREFIPGGRYEHLT
;
A
#
# COMPACT_ATOMS: atom_id res chain seq x y z
N ALA A 1 13.56 0.60 -21.77
CA ALA A 1 13.50 -0.24 -20.56
C ALA A 1 12.65 0.46 -19.50
N VAL A 2 11.93 -0.30 -18.69
CA VAL A 2 11.23 0.19 -17.48
C VAL A 2 12.00 -0.37 -16.29
N ILE A 3 12.33 0.51 -15.33
CA ILE A 3 12.97 0.14 -14.07
C ILE A 3 11.99 0.53 -12.96
N GLU A 4 11.63 -0.42 -12.11
CA GLU A 4 10.74 -0.19 -10.98
C GLU A 4 11.39 -0.63 -9.67
N GLY A 5 10.89 -0.10 -8.56
CA GLY A 5 11.28 -0.49 -7.20
C GLY A 5 11.68 0.69 -6.33
N LEU A 6 12.00 0.39 -5.08
CA LEU A 6 12.33 1.38 -4.04
C LEU A 6 13.49 2.33 -4.44
N HIS A 7 14.42 1.83 -5.22
CA HIS A 7 15.60 2.57 -5.66
C HIS A 7 15.49 3.15 -7.06
N ALA A 8 14.38 2.95 -7.78
CA ALA A 8 14.25 3.32 -9.19
C ALA A 8 14.47 4.82 -9.47
N LEU A 9 14.16 5.70 -8.51
CA LEU A 9 14.41 7.14 -8.62
C LEU A 9 15.82 7.57 -8.22
N ASN A 10 16.69 6.65 -7.78
CA ASN A 10 18.05 6.99 -7.38
C ASN A 10 18.86 7.50 -8.59
N PRO A 11 19.42 8.72 -8.53
CA PRO A 11 20.17 9.31 -9.64
C PRO A 11 21.32 8.44 -10.14
N ARG A 12 21.92 7.62 -9.27
CA ARG A 12 23.04 6.73 -9.63
C ARG A 12 22.66 5.66 -10.66
N LEU A 13 21.38 5.28 -10.75
CA LEU A 13 20.91 4.29 -11.73
C LEU A 13 20.87 4.81 -13.15
N ILE A 14 20.86 6.12 -13.31
CA ILE A 14 20.72 6.79 -14.60
C ILE A 14 21.93 7.68 -14.91
N GLU A 15 22.99 7.56 -14.12
CA GLU A 15 24.22 8.32 -14.32
C GLU A 15 24.82 8.00 -15.71
N GLY A 16 25.16 9.06 -16.44
CA GLY A 16 25.70 8.94 -17.80
C GLY A 16 24.66 8.78 -18.92
N LEU A 17 23.36 8.67 -18.58
CA LEU A 17 22.30 8.65 -19.60
C LEU A 17 21.82 10.08 -19.95
N PRO A 18 21.50 10.37 -21.22
CA PRO A 18 20.94 11.65 -21.62
C PRO A 18 19.62 11.92 -20.90
N ARG A 19 19.45 13.11 -20.31
CA ARG A 19 18.27 13.46 -19.51
C ARG A 19 16.98 13.39 -20.32
N GLU A 20 17.02 13.75 -21.59
CA GLU A 20 15.91 13.72 -22.54
C GLU A 20 15.39 12.29 -22.84
N SER A 21 16.21 11.29 -22.57
CA SER A 21 15.84 9.87 -22.77
C SER A 21 15.18 9.23 -21.55
N ILE A 22 15.01 9.98 -20.45
CA ILE A 22 14.59 9.46 -19.16
C ILE A 22 13.29 10.14 -18.71
N GLY A 23 12.26 9.35 -18.43
CA GLY A 23 11.06 9.77 -17.73
C GLY A 23 11.03 9.16 -16.32
N LYS A 24 10.78 9.97 -15.30
CA LYS A 24 10.72 9.55 -13.89
C LYS A 24 9.32 9.70 -13.36
N LEU A 25 8.76 8.63 -12.85
CA LEU A 25 7.42 8.60 -12.25
C LEU A 25 7.51 8.17 -10.78
N PHE A 26 7.01 9.03 -9.90
CA PHE A 26 6.79 8.69 -8.49
C PHE A 26 5.37 8.14 -8.31
N ILE A 27 5.24 6.93 -7.83
CA ILE A 27 3.96 6.27 -7.59
C ILE A 27 3.84 5.95 -6.10
N SER A 28 2.77 6.40 -5.46
CA SER A 28 2.50 6.08 -4.05
C SER A 28 1.06 6.41 -3.70
N VAL A 29 0.57 5.86 -2.57
CA VAL A 29 -0.62 6.38 -1.91
C VAL A 29 -0.22 7.60 -1.10
N SER A 30 -0.61 8.77 -1.56
CA SER A 30 -0.31 10.07 -0.92
C SER A 30 -1.51 10.66 -0.19
N THR A 31 -2.72 10.25 -0.57
CA THR A 31 -3.98 10.71 0.05
C THR A 31 -4.09 10.26 1.50
N ASN A 32 -4.57 11.19 2.34
CA ASN A 32 -5.01 10.89 3.70
C ASN A 32 -6.53 10.83 3.73
N LEU A 33 -7.07 9.78 4.35
CA LEU A 33 -8.50 9.67 4.58
C LEU A 33 -8.92 10.49 5.79
N ASN A 34 -9.98 11.27 5.65
CA ASN A 34 -10.54 12.08 6.73
C ASN A 34 -12.00 11.67 6.99
N ASP A 35 -12.39 11.75 8.25
CA ASP A 35 -13.76 11.59 8.73
C ASP A 35 -14.15 12.85 9.48
N ASN A 36 -15.12 13.62 8.96
CA ASN A 36 -15.60 14.87 9.54
C ASN A 36 -14.47 15.86 9.93
N GLY A 37 -13.47 16.02 9.03
CA GLY A 37 -12.34 16.92 9.23
C GLY A 37 -11.21 16.36 10.11
N THR A 38 -11.39 15.16 10.68
CA THR A 38 -10.35 14.46 11.44
C THR A 38 -9.69 13.39 10.58
N ARG A 39 -8.36 13.32 10.62
CA ARG A 39 -7.64 12.31 9.85
C ARG A 39 -7.95 10.90 10.38
N LEU A 40 -8.61 10.10 9.59
CA LEU A 40 -8.93 8.70 9.86
C LEU A 40 -7.73 7.79 9.62
N LEU A 41 -7.10 7.92 8.44
CA LEU A 41 -5.91 7.16 8.04
C LEU A 41 -4.95 8.03 7.24
N SER A 42 -3.65 7.79 7.40
CA SER A 42 -2.63 8.29 6.48
C SER A 42 -2.43 7.35 5.30
N GLY A 43 -1.91 7.88 4.18
CA GLY A 43 -1.54 7.06 3.02
C GLY A 43 -0.57 5.92 3.39
N ARG A 44 0.35 6.12 4.35
CA ARG A 44 1.23 5.06 4.86
C ARG A 44 0.46 3.92 5.54
N LYS A 45 -0.60 4.23 6.32
CA LYS A 45 -1.44 3.20 6.94
C LYS A 45 -2.30 2.47 5.91
N LEU A 46 -2.75 3.17 4.87
CA LEU A 46 -3.46 2.52 3.76
C LEU A 46 -2.54 1.55 3.00
N ARG A 47 -1.29 1.93 2.76
CA ARG A 47 -0.29 1.02 2.18
C ARG A 47 0.02 -0.18 3.09
N PHE A 48 0.02 0.01 4.41
CA PHE A 48 0.11 -1.09 5.35
C PHE A 48 -1.06 -2.06 5.21
N ILE A 49 -2.30 -1.55 5.12
CA ILE A 49 -3.51 -2.35 4.89
C ILE A 49 -3.38 -3.17 3.60
N ARG A 50 -3.02 -2.54 2.47
CA ARG A 50 -2.76 -3.22 1.20
C ARG A 50 -1.73 -4.34 1.36
N ARG A 51 -0.63 -4.06 2.07
CA ARG A 51 0.44 -5.03 2.29
C ARG A 51 -0.01 -6.21 3.16
N VAL A 52 -0.70 -5.97 4.27
CA VAL A 52 -1.24 -7.04 5.13
C VAL A 52 -2.15 -7.94 4.31
N THR A 53 -3.09 -7.37 3.56
CA THR A 53 -4.00 -8.12 2.70
C THR A 53 -3.25 -9.00 1.70
N ARG A 54 -2.32 -8.43 0.93
CA ARG A 54 -1.54 -9.18 -0.07
C ARG A 54 -0.66 -10.25 0.56
N ASP A 55 0.07 -9.91 1.61
CA ASP A 55 1.01 -10.82 2.26
C ASP A 55 0.27 -12.00 2.90
N HIS A 56 -0.94 -11.76 3.44
CA HIS A 56 -1.81 -12.81 3.97
C HIS A 56 -2.37 -13.72 2.87
N LEU A 57 -2.98 -13.14 1.83
CA LEU A 57 -3.66 -13.91 0.77
C LEU A 57 -2.70 -14.67 -0.16
N TYR A 58 -1.55 -14.09 -0.50
CA TYR A 58 -0.72 -14.61 -1.59
C TYR A 58 0.69 -15.03 -1.16
N ARG A 59 1.15 -14.63 0.04
CA ARG A 59 2.52 -14.89 0.48
C ARG A 59 2.63 -15.73 1.73
N GLY A 60 1.49 -16.20 2.27
CA GLY A 60 1.43 -17.01 3.49
C GLY A 60 2.10 -16.32 4.70
N SER A 61 2.07 -14.99 4.73
CA SER A 61 2.68 -14.20 5.80
C SER A 61 1.60 -13.70 6.75
N SER A 62 1.78 -13.90 8.06
CA SER A 62 0.85 -13.41 9.07
C SER A 62 0.88 -11.88 9.18
N ALA A 63 -0.19 -11.29 9.69
CA ALA A 63 -0.29 -9.86 9.90
C ALA A 63 0.77 -9.36 10.90
N LEU A 64 1.08 -10.14 11.93
CA LEU A 64 2.13 -9.86 12.90
C LEU A 64 3.51 -9.78 12.25
N ARG A 65 3.83 -10.75 11.38
CA ARG A 65 5.10 -10.74 10.64
C ARG A 65 5.20 -9.51 9.75
N THR A 66 4.16 -9.19 9.00
CA THR A 66 4.10 -7.99 8.16
C THR A 66 4.26 -6.72 9.00
N PHE A 67 3.61 -6.65 10.17
CA PHE A 67 3.72 -5.51 11.08
C PHE A 67 5.14 -5.33 11.65
N ARG A 68 5.78 -6.43 12.08
CA ARG A 68 7.18 -6.40 12.59
C ARG A 68 8.16 -5.89 11.55
N MET A 69 7.94 -6.22 10.28
CA MET A 69 8.77 -5.73 9.17
C MET A 69 8.43 -4.30 8.73
N TRP A 70 7.25 -3.79 9.09
CA TRP A 70 6.73 -2.54 8.56
C TRP A 70 7.60 -1.32 8.90
N LYS A 71 8.19 -1.28 10.08
CA LYS A 71 9.13 -0.23 10.47
C LYS A 71 10.32 -0.13 9.51
N GLN A 72 10.90 -1.26 9.14
CA GLN A 72 12.04 -1.31 8.21
C GLN A 72 11.64 -0.84 6.80
N VAL A 73 10.40 -1.16 6.38
CA VAL A 73 9.85 -0.66 5.11
C VAL A 73 9.78 0.86 5.12
N LEU A 74 9.22 1.45 6.18
CA LEU A 74 9.13 2.90 6.32
C LEU A 74 10.51 3.58 6.35
N GLU A 75 11.46 3.02 7.09
CA GLU A 75 12.85 3.52 7.14
C GLU A 75 13.51 3.45 5.76
N GLY A 76 13.26 2.38 5.01
CA GLY A 76 13.73 2.25 3.63
C GLY A 76 13.14 3.30 2.69
N GLU A 77 11.85 3.58 2.80
CA GLU A 77 11.17 4.62 2.03
C GLU A 77 11.71 6.01 2.37
N ASP A 78 11.86 6.31 3.66
CA ASP A 78 12.37 7.59 4.11
C ASP A 78 13.82 7.83 3.66
N LYS A 79 14.59 6.77 3.51
CA LYS A 79 16.00 6.85 3.08
C LYS A 79 16.20 6.81 1.57
N TYR A 80 15.40 6.01 0.86
CA TYR A 80 15.71 5.66 -0.54
C TYR A 80 14.64 6.08 -1.55
N LEU A 81 13.44 6.47 -1.11
CA LEU A 81 12.35 6.85 -1.99
C LEU A 81 11.99 8.34 -1.85
N TYR A 82 11.60 8.76 -0.66
CA TYR A 82 11.11 10.13 -0.45
C TYR A 82 12.11 11.24 -0.74
N PRO A 83 13.43 11.10 -0.48
CA PRO A 83 14.39 12.14 -0.84
C PRO A 83 14.45 12.43 -2.33
N PHE A 84 14.09 11.45 -3.17
CA PHE A 84 14.11 11.59 -4.61
C PHE A 84 12.75 11.93 -5.22
N ARG A 85 11.70 12.05 -4.42
CA ARG A 85 10.34 12.36 -4.91
C ARG A 85 10.30 13.64 -5.74
N SER A 86 10.99 14.70 -5.30
CA SER A 86 11.04 15.99 -6.00
C SER A 86 11.82 15.94 -7.32
N THR A 87 12.54 14.86 -7.61
CA THR A 87 13.26 14.66 -8.87
C THR A 87 12.42 13.95 -9.94
N ALA A 88 11.22 13.50 -9.59
CA ALA A 88 10.30 12.86 -10.52
C ALA A 88 9.65 13.90 -11.43
N ASP A 89 9.45 13.53 -12.70
CA ASP A 89 8.78 14.36 -13.70
C ASP A 89 7.25 14.32 -13.50
N TRP A 90 6.74 13.19 -13.00
CA TRP A 90 5.33 12.99 -12.69
C TRP A 90 5.15 12.31 -11.34
N SER A 91 4.02 12.58 -10.70
CA SER A 91 3.60 11.93 -9.46
C SER A 91 2.20 11.38 -9.64
N LEU A 92 2.01 10.09 -9.33
CA LEU A 92 0.73 9.42 -9.38
C LEU A 92 0.32 8.98 -7.98
N ASP A 93 -0.84 9.45 -7.52
CA ASP A 93 -1.50 8.90 -6.34
C ASP A 93 -2.37 7.72 -6.76
N THR A 94 -2.10 6.56 -6.17
CA THR A 94 -2.82 5.31 -6.48
C THR A 94 -3.97 5.03 -5.53
N PHE A 95 -4.44 6.04 -4.81
CA PHE A 95 -5.61 5.93 -3.94
C PHE A 95 -6.89 5.70 -4.74
N HIS A 96 -7.78 4.85 -4.20
CA HIS A 96 -9.12 4.60 -4.70
C HIS A 96 -10.13 4.79 -3.57
N ASP A 97 -11.18 5.57 -3.80
CA ASP A 97 -12.18 5.92 -2.79
C ASP A 97 -12.86 4.70 -2.15
N PHE A 98 -12.98 3.61 -2.89
CA PHE A 98 -13.64 2.38 -2.46
C PHE A 98 -12.70 1.36 -1.80
N GLU A 99 -11.37 1.53 -1.89
CA GLU A 99 -10.41 0.48 -1.53
C GLU A 99 -10.47 0.04 -0.07
N LEU A 100 -10.72 0.98 0.85
CA LEU A 100 -10.83 0.65 2.27
C LEU A 100 -12.01 -0.29 2.54
N GLY A 101 -13.14 -0.06 1.84
CA GLY A 101 -14.32 -0.92 1.92
C GLY A 101 -14.09 -2.33 1.40
N VAL A 102 -13.30 -2.47 0.33
CA VAL A 102 -12.95 -3.77 -0.26
C VAL A 102 -11.93 -4.51 0.60
N LEU A 103 -10.85 -3.83 1.03
CA LEU A 103 -9.74 -4.43 1.79
C LEU A 103 -10.16 -4.80 3.22
N ARG A 104 -11.24 -4.18 3.74
CA ARG A 104 -11.72 -4.33 5.11
C ARG A 104 -11.82 -5.79 5.54
N GLN A 105 -12.53 -6.62 4.77
CA GLN A 105 -12.81 -8.01 5.13
C GLN A 105 -11.52 -8.84 5.26
N PHE A 106 -10.61 -8.69 4.33
CA PHE A 106 -9.36 -9.45 4.30
C PHE A 106 -8.38 -8.99 5.39
N THR A 107 -8.24 -7.68 5.56
CA THR A 107 -7.32 -7.15 6.57
C THR A 107 -7.81 -7.46 7.98
N LEU A 108 -9.11 -7.32 8.26
CA LEU A 108 -9.66 -7.65 9.58
C LEU A 108 -9.49 -9.15 9.87
N ALA A 109 -9.79 -10.03 8.90
CA ALA A 109 -9.57 -11.48 9.05
C ALA A 109 -8.10 -11.79 9.38
N ALA A 110 -7.16 -11.24 8.61
CA ALA A 110 -5.73 -11.43 8.86
C ALA A 110 -5.28 -10.93 10.25
N LEU A 111 -5.86 -9.84 10.73
CA LEU A 111 -5.56 -9.31 12.06
C LEU A 111 -6.21 -10.14 13.18
N ASP A 112 -7.36 -10.79 12.92
CA ASP A 112 -8.11 -11.59 13.89
C ASP A 112 -7.56 -13.01 14.05
N GLU A 113 -6.75 -13.48 13.07
CA GLU A 113 -6.03 -14.76 13.16
C GLU A 113 -4.81 -14.70 14.09
N GLU A 114 -4.36 -13.50 14.47
CA GLU A 114 -3.18 -13.35 15.33
C GLU A 114 -3.52 -13.60 16.81
N PRO A 115 -2.58 -14.15 17.59
CA PRO A 115 -2.79 -14.39 19.01
C PRO A 115 -3.15 -13.11 19.77
N ASP A 116 -3.98 -13.25 20.80
CA ASP A 116 -4.42 -12.14 21.64
C ASP A 116 -3.23 -11.36 22.21
N GLY A 117 -3.31 -10.03 22.08
CA GLY A 117 -2.32 -9.10 22.62
C GLY A 117 -1.09 -8.84 21.73
N GLU A 118 -0.75 -9.70 20.77
CA GLU A 118 0.45 -9.54 19.94
C GLU A 118 0.40 -8.29 19.03
N LEU A 119 -0.79 -7.88 18.63
CA LEU A 119 -1.05 -6.68 17.83
C LEU A 119 -1.77 -5.57 18.61
N ASP A 120 -1.75 -5.61 19.95
CA ASP A 120 -2.37 -4.57 20.77
C ASP A 120 -1.50 -3.33 20.90
N CYS A 121 -1.50 -2.49 19.88
CA CYS A 121 -0.83 -1.18 19.89
C CYS A 121 -1.69 -0.10 19.23
N ALA A 122 -1.36 1.17 19.51
CA ALA A 122 -2.11 2.30 18.98
C ALA A 122 -2.22 2.29 17.45
N TYR A 123 -1.14 1.91 16.76
CA TYR A 123 -1.10 1.83 15.30
C TYR A 123 -2.16 0.89 14.73
N ILE A 124 -2.24 -0.33 15.27
CA ILE A 124 -3.19 -1.36 14.83
C ILE A 124 -4.61 -1.01 15.26
N ARG A 125 -4.81 -0.44 16.47
CA ARG A 125 -6.13 0.03 16.90
C ARG A 125 -6.69 1.11 15.97
N GLU A 126 -5.87 2.06 15.50
CA GLU A 126 -6.30 3.04 14.50
C GLU A 126 -6.65 2.40 13.16
N VAL A 127 -5.86 1.44 12.68
CA VAL A 127 -6.15 0.69 11.45
C VAL A 127 -7.47 -0.07 11.58
N ARG A 128 -7.68 -0.82 12.67
CA ARG A 128 -8.93 -1.54 12.91
C ARG A 128 -10.14 -0.60 12.98
N SER A 129 -10.02 0.52 13.71
CA SER A 129 -11.09 1.51 13.83
C SER A 129 -11.49 2.08 12.47
N ALA A 130 -10.52 2.39 11.61
CA ALA A 130 -10.79 2.90 10.28
C ALA A 130 -11.48 1.86 9.39
N LEU A 131 -10.99 0.61 9.41
CA LEU A 131 -11.60 -0.50 8.67
C LEU A 131 -13.04 -0.78 9.12
N GLN A 132 -13.31 -0.72 10.43
CA GLN A 132 -14.65 -0.92 10.97
C GLN A 132 -15.65 0.17 10.57
N LYS A 133 -15.18 1.40 10.40
CA LYS A 133 -15.99 2.54 9.91
C LYS A 133 -16.23 2.49 8.40
N ALA A 134 -15.38 1.84 7.64
CA ALA A 134 -15.52 1.76 6.19
C ALA A 134 -16.79 1.00 5.80
N VAL A 135 -17.54 1.54 4.85
CA VAL A 135 -18.67 0.84 4.24
C VAL A 135 -18.13 -0.34 3.43
N PRO A 136 -18.61 -1.58 3.66
CA PRO A 136 -18.19 -2.73 2.87
C PRO A 136 -18.53 -2.54 1.38
N VAL A 137 -17.58 -2.93 0.53
CA VAL A 137 -17.74 -2.96 -0.94
C VAL A 137 -17.58 -4.39 -1.41
N SER A 138 -18.47 -4.87 -2.27
CA SER A 138 -18.39 -6.21 -2.84
C SER A 138 -17.20 -6.33 -3.79
N LEU A 139 -16.62 -7.54 -3.86
CA LEU A 139 -15.61 -7.83 -4.88
C LEU A 139 -16.18 -7.72 -6.30
N ASP A 140 -17.45 -8.03 -6.48
CA ASP A 140 -18.11 -7.98 -7.79
C ASP A 140 -18.22 -6.54 -8.33
N ASP A 141 -18.15 -5.54 -7.43
CA ASP A 141 -18.18 -4.12 -7.82
C ASP A 141 -16.78 -3.59 -8.20
N VAL A 142 -15.74 -4.39 -8.07
CA VAL A 142 -14.35 -4.00 -8.39
C VAL A 142 -13.99 -4.51 -9.79
N PRO A 143 -13.66 -3.63 -10.75
CA PRO A 143 -13.23 -4.06 -12.09
C PRO A 143 -12.03 -5.03 -12.03
N GLU A 144 -12.02 -6.02 -12.93
CA GLU A 144 -10.96 -7.04 -12.99
C GLU A 144 -9.57 -6.45 -13.30
N ASP A 145 -9.51 -5.31 -13.98
CA ASP A 145 -8.28 -4.59 -14.33
C ASP A 145 -7.94 -3.45 -13.35
N SER A 146 -8.70 -3.32 -12.25
CA SER A 146 -8.39 -2.36 -11.19
C SER A 146 -7.05 -2.66 -10.53
N LEU A 147 -6.27 -1.61 -10.23
CA LEU A 147 -5.04 -1.73 -9.44
C LEU A 147 -5.26 -2.45 -8.09
N ILE A 148 -6.42 -2.30 -7.49
CA ILE A 148 -6.75 -2.93 -6.20
C ILE A 148 -6.74 -4.46 -6.31
N ARG A 149 -6.92 -5.03 -7.49
CA ARG A 149 -6.84 -6.47 -7.74
C ARG A 149 -5.44 -7.06 -7.52
N GLU A 150 -4.41 -6.24 -7.43
CA GLU A 150 -3.08 -6.70 -6.95
C GLU A 150 -3.13 -7.21 -5.49
N PHE A 151 -4.10 -6.74 -4.71
CA PHE A 151 -4.21 -7.04 -3.28
C PHE A 151 -5.34 -8.01 -2.94
N ILE A 152 -6.26 -8.27 -3.86
CA ILE A 152 -7.48 -9.06 -3.66
C ILE A 152 -7.73 -10.01 -4.84
N PRO A 153 -8.48 -11.12 -4.65
CA PRO A 153 -8.73 -12.11 -5.71
C PRO A 153 -9.53 -11.58 -6.90
N GLY A 154 -9.48 -12.31 -8.01
CA GLY A 154 -10.28 -12.07 -9.21
C GLY A 154 -9.73 -11.00 -10.12
N GLY A 155 -8.43 -10.74 -10.08
CA GLY A 155 -7.75 -9.82 -10.99
C GLY A 155 -7.47 -10.44 -12.36
N ARG A 156 -7.59 -9.64 -13.43
CA ARG A 156 -7.24 -10.04 -14.80
C ARG A 156 -5.82 -10.58 -14.94
N TYR A 157 -4.92 -10.11 -14.10
CA TYR A 157 -3.49 -10.42 -14.16
C TYR A 157 -3.02 -11.31 -13.01
N GLU A 158 -3.94 -11.94 -12.26
CA GLU A 158 -3.63 -12.77 -11.10
C GLU A 158 -2.65 -13.91 -11.40
N HIS A 159 -2.67 -14.43 -12.64
CA HIS A 159 -1.77 -15.49 -13.12
C HIS A 159 -0.34 -15.00 -13.40
N LEU A 160 -0.08 -13.70 -13.35
CA LEU A 160 1.25 -13.08 -13.60
C LEU A 160 1.96 -12.70 -12.29
N THR A 161 1.31 -12.80 -11.14
CA THR A 161 1.84 -12.50 -9.80
C THR A 161 2.12 -13.77 -9.04
#